data_02ce4bce165dcb414d1803fc960e672a
#
_entry.id   02ce4bce165dcb414d1803fc960e672a
#
_cell.length_a   1.000
_cell.length_b   1.000
_cell.length_c   1.000
_cell.angle_alpha   90.00
_cell.angle_beta   90.00
_cell.angle_gamma   90.00
#
_symmetry.space_group_name_H-M   'P 1'
#
loop_
_entity.id
_entity.type
_entity.pdbx_description
1 polymer ?
#
loop_
_entity_poly.entity_id
_entity_poly.type
_entity_poly.pdbx_seq_one_letter_code
_entity_poly.pdbx_strand_id
1 'polypeptide(L)'
;MIIRNTDGRQMLRWMEDLWDYPRSITGHGTRSTLEYLKNINPDLNIHSFKSGTRVFDWDIPDEWNIYDAYIEHESGQKFAEFTKNNLHVLGYSIPC
;
A
#
# COMPACT_ATOMS: atom_id res chain seq x y z
N MET A 1 -17.30 -1.12 -24.54
CA MET A 1 -16.50 -2.17 -23.88
C MET A 1 -17.39 -3.37 -23.57
N ILE A 2 -16.94 -4.56 -23.92
CA ILE A 2 -17.66 -5.81 -23.58
C ILE A 2 -17.00 -6.40 -22.33
N ILE A 3 -17.78 -6.52 -21.26
CA ILE A 3 -17.31 -7.14 -20.03
C ILE A 3 -17.60 -8.65 -20.10
N ARG A 4 -16.57 -9.47 -19.92
CA ARG A 4 -16.66 -10.93 -19.91
C ARG A 4 -16.48 -11.47 -18.50
N ASN A 5 -16.94 -12.68 -18.21
CA ASN A 5 -16.71 -13.34 -16.93
C ASN A 5 -15.21 -13.48 -16.61
N THR A 6 -14.37 -13.65 -17.63
CA THR A 6 -12.91 -13.69 -17.49
C THR A 6 -12.34 -12.36 -17.04
N ASP A 7 -12.95 -11.24 -17.39
CA ASP A 7 -12.49 -9.91 -16.99
C ASP A 7 -12.67 -9.70 -15.49
N GLY A 8 -13.82 -10.11 -14.94
CA GLY A 8 -14.07 -10.05 -13.51
C GLY A 8 -13.12 -10.93 -12.70
N ARG A 9 -12.81 -12.13 -13.18
CA ARG A 9 -11.85 -13.03 -12.54
C ARG A 9 -10.44 -12.45 -12.56
N GLN A 10 -10.06 -11.83 -13.67
CA GLN A 10 -8.76 -11.18 -13.79
C GLN A 10 -8.65 -9.98 -12.84
N MET A 11 -9.68 -9.16 -12.73
CA MET A 11 -9.72 -8.04 -11.79
C MET A 11 -9.60 -8.51 -10.34
N LEU A 12 -10.30 -9.58 -9.97
CA LEU A 12 -10.20 -10.18 -8.65
C LEU A 12 -8.77 -10.66 -8.36
N ARG A 13 -8.13 -11.30 -9.32
CA ARG A 13 -6.74 -11.75 -9.20
C ARG A 13 -5.79 -10.57 -8.95
N TRP A 14 -5.96 -9.46 -9.68
CA TRP A 14 -5.16 -8.26 -9.44
C TRP A 14 -5.37 -7.70 -8.04
N MET A 15 -6.61 -7.70 -7.55
CA MET A 15 -6.91 -7.27 -6.18
C MET A 15 -6.25 -8.18 -5.14
N GLU A 16 -6.29 -9.48 -5.34
CA GLU A 16 -5.64 -10.46 -4.47
C GLU A 16 -4.11 -10.27 -4.45
N ASP A 17 -3.51 -10.10 -5.61
CA ASP A 17 -2.06 -9.89 -5.73
C ASP A 17 -1.60 -8.60 -5.03
N LEU A 18 -2.43 -7.57 -5.05
CA LEU A 18 -2.12 -6.26 -4.47
C LEU A 18 -2.51 -6.15 -2.98
N TRP A 19 -3.27 -7.09 -2.45
CA TRP A 19 -3.84 -7.01 -1.11
C TRP A 19 -2.78 -6.79 -0.02
N ASP A 20 -1.69 -7.54 -0.07
CA ASP A 20 -0.66 -7.53 0.97
C ASP A 20 0.32 -6.35 0.86
N TYR A 21 0.23 -5.55 -0.19
CA TYR A 21 1.12 -4.40 -0.32
C TYR A 21 0.74 -3.31 0.68
N PRO A 22 1.64 -2.92 1.60
CA PRO A 22 1.35 -1.90 2.62
C PRO A 22 1.46 -0.50 2.00
N ARG A 23 0.41 -0.07 1.35
CA ARG A 23 0.38 1.24 0.68
C ARG A 23 0.15 2.36 1.69
N SER A 24 0.91 3.44 1.51
CA SER A 24 0.69 4.75 2.12
C SER A 24 0.51 5.79 1.01
N ILE A 25 0.47 7.09 1.35
CA ILE A 25 0.42 8.14 0.33
C ILE A 25 1.67 8.05 -0.55
N THR A 26 2.85 7.92 0.08
CA THR A 26 4.14 7.69 -0.58
C THR A 26 4.93 6.67 0.22
N GLY A 27 5.55 5.70 -0.46
CA GLY A 27 6.32 4.66 0.18
C GLY A 27 6.53 3.44 -0.72
N HIS A 28 7.16 2.41 -0.17
CA HIS A 28 7.51 1.20 -0.92
C HIS A 28 6.28 0.45 -1.45
N GLY A 29 5.23 0.33 -0.64
CA GLY A 29 4.01 -0.38 -1.05
C GLY A 29 3.31 0.30 -2.23
N THR A 30 3.25 1.63 -2.23
CA THR A 30 2.70 2.42 -3.33
C THR A 30 3.56 2.27 -4.58
N ARG A 31 4.88 2.31 -4.44
CA ARG A 31 5.83 2.13 -5.54
C ARG A 31 5.69 0.74 -6.18
N SER A 32 5.62 -0.30 -5.36
CA SER A 32 5.41 -1.67 -5.82
C SER A 32 4.07 -1.84 -6.53
N THR A 33 3.02 -1.18 -6.04
CA THR A 33 1.70 -1.18 -6.69
C THR A 33 1.77 -0.54 -8.07
N LEU A 34 2.45 0.60 -8.20
CA LEU A 34 2.60 1.29 -9.49
C LEU A 34 3.38 0.44 -10.49
N GLU A 35 4.43 -0.24 -10.06
CA GLU A 35 5.18 -1.17 -10.90
C GLU A 35 4.32 -2.35 -11.37
N TYR A 36 3.50 -2.90 -10.48
CA TYR A 36 2.55 -3.96 -10.83
C TYR A 36 1.56 -3.47 -11.89
N LEU A 37 0.99 -2.28 -11.72
CA LEU A 37 0.06 -1.69 -12.68
C LEU A 37 0.73 -1.38 -14.02
N LYS A 38 1.99 -0.98 -14.00
CA LYS A 38 2.77 -0.74 -15.22
C LYS A 38 2.99 -2.02 -16.03
N ASN A 39 3.17 -3.15 -15.37
CA ASN A 39 3.26 -4.44 -16.06
C ASN A 39 1.95 -4.81 -16.77
N ILE A 40 0.81 -4.39 -16.24
CA ILE A 40 -0.51 -4.59 -16.87
C ILE A 40 -0.70 -3.59 -18.01
N ASN A 41 -0.33 -2.33 -17.77
CA ASN A 41 -0.44 -1.24 -18.75
C ASN A 41 0.92 -0.57 -18.95
N PRO A 42 1.71 -0.99 -19.95
CA PRO A 42 3.04 -0.43 -20.21
C PRO A 42 3.06 1.07 -20.54
N ASP A 43 1.92 1.63 -20.95
CA ASP A 43 1.80 3.06 -21.25
C ASP A 43 1.69 3.93 -20.00
N LEU A 44 1.57 3.32 -18.82
CA LEU A 44 1.53 4.03 -17.55
C LEU A 44 2.87 4.73 -17.28
N ASN A 45 2.84 6.03 -17.02
CA ASN A 45 4.01 6.80 -16.64
C ASN A 45 4.01 7.02 -15.13
N ILE A 46 5.12 6.67 -14.47
CA ILE A 46 5.30 6.84 -13.04
C ILE A 46 6.15 8.09 -12.81
N HIS A 47 5.63 9.02 -12.01
CA HIS A 47 6.30 10.26 -11.65
C HIS A 47 6.70 10.25 -10.18
N SER A 48 7.82 10.88 -9.87
CA SER A 48 8.31 11.03 -8.49
C SER A 48 8.37 12.51 -8.12
N PHE A 49 7.97 12.80 -6.89
CA PHE A 49 8.04 14.15 -6.34
C PHE A 49 8.79 14.10 -5.00
N LYS A 50 9.66 15.05 -4.78
CA LYS A 50 10.46 15.11 -3.55
C LYS A 50 9.58 15.45 -2.35
N SER A 51 9.79 14.75 -1.24
CA SER A 51 9.17 15.10 0.05
C SER A 51 9.48 16.54 0.43
N GLY A 52 8.49 17.23 0.99
CA GLY A 52 8.61 18.64 1.34
C GLY A 52 8.35 19.62 0.20
N THR A 53 8.10 19.13 -1.02
CA THR A 53 7.72 19.99 -2.14
C THR A 53 6.36 20.63 -1.90
N ARG A 54 6.29 21.95 -2.05
CA ARG A 54 5.03 22.70 -1.91
C ARG A 54 4.16 22.51 -3.15
N VAL A 55 2.90 22.09 -2.92
CA VAL A 55 1.90 21.93 -3.98
C VAL A 55 0.62 22.64 -3.52
N PHE A 56 0.34 23.79 -4.11
CA PHE A 56 -0.77 24.67 -3.68
C PHE A 56 -0.63 25.02 -2.19
N ASP A 57 -1.61 24.59 -1.37
CA ASP A 57 -1.65 24.81 0.08
C ASP A 57 -1.18 23.59 0.90
N TRP A 58 -0.50 22.66 0.25
CA TRP A 58 -0.08 21.38 0.85
C TRP A 58 1.38 21.08 0.57
N ASP A 59 2.06 20.47 1.52
CA ASP A 59 3.42 19.98 1.34
C ASP A 59 3.41 18.47 1.17
N ILE A 60 4.16 17.95 0.20
CA ILE A 60 4.28 16.51 -0.01
C ILE A 60 4.93 15.89 1.23
N PRO A 61 4.25 14.91 1.89
CA PRO A 61 4.75 14.33 3.13
C PRO A 61 5.97 13.46 2.91
N ASP A 62 6.68 13.17 3.99
CA ASP A 62 7.71 12.15 3.99
C ASP A 62 7.12 10.78 3.70
N GLU A 63 7.92 9.88 3.14
CA GLU A 63 7.51 8.50 2.96
C GLU A 63 7.27 7.84 4.31
N TRP A 64 6.23 7.04 4.37
CA TRP A 64 5.93 6.22 5.54
C TRP A 64 5.86 4.76 5.10
N ASN A 65 6.67 3.91 5.70
CA ASN A 65 6.73 2.50 5.43
C ASN A 65 6.50 1.73 6.73
N ILE A 66 5.79 0.61 6.62
CA ILE A 66 5.58 -0.30 7.74
C ILE A 66 6.21 -1.65 7.42
N TYR A 67 6.92 -2.21 8.39
CA TYR A 67 7.55 -3.52 8.26
C TYR A 67 6.92 -4.53 9.20
N ASP A 68 6.51 -4.09 10.39
CA ASP A 68 5.80 -4.92 11.35
C ASP A 68 5.07 -4.05 12.37
N ALA A 69 4.00 -4.58 12.94
CA ALA A 69 3.28 -3.97 14.05
C ALA A 69 2.40 -5.02 14.73
N TYR A 70 2.30 -4.95 16.05
CA TYR A 70 1.48 -5.85 16.84
C TYR A 70 1.25 -5.27 18.24
N ILE A 71 0.29 -5.83 18.95
CA ILE A 71 0.10 -5.60 20.38
C ILE A 71 0.56 -6.87 21.10
N GLU A 72 1.44 -6.72 22.06
CA GLU A 72 1.96 -7.86 22.82
C GLU A 72 1.52 -7.76 24.29
N HIS A 73 0.90 -8.84 24.78
CA HIS A 73 0.59 -9.01 26.18
C HIS A 73 1.85 -9.43 26.93
N GLU A 74 1.92 -9.15 28.25
CA GLU A 74 3.07 -9.50 29.10
C GLU A 74 3.43 -10.99 29.09
N SER A 75 2.46 -11.87 28.72
CA SER A 75 2.70 -13.30 28.53
C SER A 75 3.45 -13.65 27.24
N GLY A 76 3.71 -12.66 26.36
CA GLY A 76 4.32 -12.85 25.07
C GLY A 76 3.31 -13.14 23.95
N GLN A 77 2.03 -13.22 24.24
CA GLN A 77 1.00 -13.41 23.21
C GLN A 77 0.79 -12.14 22.40
N LYS A 78 0.80 -12.27 21.06
CA LYS A 78 0.63 -11.16 20.13
C LYS A 78 -0.78 -11.09 19.57
N PHE A 79 -1.27 -9.87 19.41
CA PHE A 79 -2.58 -9.55 18.85
C PHE A 79 -2.45 -8.48 17.79
N ALA A 80 -3.47 -8.40 16.90
CA ALA A 80 -3.54 -7.38 15.86
C ALA A 80 -2.25 -7.27 15.03
N GLU A 81 -1.71 -8.42 14.66
CA GLU A 81 -0.45 -8.50 13.91
C GLU A 81 -0.64 -7.99 12.48
N PHE A 82 0.13 -6.99 12.09
CA PHE A 82 0.14 -6.44 10.74
C PHE A 82 0.45 -7.49 9.67
N THR A 83 1.38 -8.40 9.95
CA THR A 83 1.78 -9.46 9.01
C THR A 83 0.66 -10.45 8.69
N LYS A 84 -0.36 -10.54 9.55
CA LYS A 84 -1.55 -11.38 9.31
C LYS A 84 -2.67 -10.65 8.62
N ASN A 85 -2.81 -9.35 8.89
CA ASN A 85 -3.81 -8.51 8.24
C ASN A 85 -3.36 -7.04 8.31
N ASN A 86 -3.11 -6.43 7.16
CA ASN A 86 -2.66 -5.05 7.09
C ASN A 86 -3.71 -4.02 7.54
N LEU A 87 -4.96 -4.41 7.68
CA LEU A 87 -6.02 -3.54 8.22
C LEU A 87 -5.91 -3.32 9.73
N HIS A 88 -5.04 -4.06 10.43
CA HIS A 88 -4.81 -3.87 11.86
C HIS A 88 -4.06 -2.57 12.19
N VAL A 89 -3.45 -1.92 11.20
CA VAL A 89 -2.65 -0.71 11.42
C VAL A 89 -3.17 0.44 10.57
N LEU A 90 -3.39 1.57 11.21
CA LEU A 90 -3.71 2.81 10.52
C LEU A 90 -2.44 3.43 9.92
N GLY A 91 -2.53 3.87 8.68
CA GLY A 91 -1.41 4.54 8.01
C GLY A 91 -0.89 5.75 8.79
N TYR A 92 0.41 5.98 8.73
CA TYR A 92 1.12 7.05 9.45
C TYR A 92 1.08 6.94 10.97
N SER A 93 0.75 5.77 11.51
CA SER A 93 0.88 5.48 12.93
C SER A 93 2.35 5.52 13.38
N ILE A 94 2.56 5.94 14.61
CA ILE A 94 3.89 5.94 15.24
C ILE A 94 3.92 4.93 16.39
N PRO A 95 5.08 4.36 16.70
CA PRO A 95 5.21 3.46 17.84
C PRO A 95 4.85 4.15 19.17
N CYS A 96 4.29 3.40 20.07
CA CYS A 96 4.00 3.86 21.44
C CYS A 96 4.63 2.95 22.50
#